data_57f9c44ed380d305aea1e13bc7134af1
#
_entry.id   57f9c44ed380d305aea1e13bc7134af1
#
_cell.length_a   1.000
_cell.length_b   1.000
_cell.length_c   1.000
_cell.angle_alpha   90.00
_cell.angle_beta   90.00
_cell.angle_gamma   90.00
#
_symmetry.space_group_name_H-M   'P 1'
#
loop_
_entity.id
_entity.type
_entity.pdbx_description
1 polymer ?
#
loop_
_entity_poly.entity_id
_entity_poly.type
_entity_poly.pdbx_seq_one_letter_code
_entity_poly.pdbx_strand_id
1 'polypeptide(L)'
;LNSNVKEGVRILYITPAKSLNRDLEQRIRKLSGLLGLTVAVRHGDTTSSERSRQRRNPPQILITTPETLQILLVSPIMRNWLRGVGWVIIDEVHELLGSKRGIQLAVGLERLVELAGEFQRIALSATIGDLELASSLVGGVGRSVRIVNVNDVSRTMELTIHYLGPDGDVDEAARRISEVVNGYSGSVLLFTNTRDMAELLGAELKKIIDGVEVYHGSLSRERREAVEEGLRNGDVKVVVSTSSLELGIDIGSIEAVIQYMSPKQSDRLIQRVGRSGHEVGGVAKGHIFA
;
A
#
# COMPACT_ATOMS: atom_id res chain seq x y z
N LEU A 1 6.64 -10.89 -29.79
CA LEU A 1 7.20 -11.60 -28.61
C LEU A 1 7.90 -12.86 -29.13
N ASN A 2 9.21 -12.76 -29.35
CA ASN A 2 10.03 -13.81 -29.91
C ASN A 2 10.14 -15.02 -28.97
N SER A 3 10.03 -16.21 -29.56
CA SER A 3 9.98 -17.57 -29.01
C SER A 3 11.24 -18.10 -28.29
N ASN A 4 12.08 -17.24 -27.74
CA ASN A 4 13.12 -17.57 -26.77
C ASN A 4 12.77 -16.94 -25.41
N VAL A 5 11.73 -17.46 -24.76
CA VAL A 5 11.38 -17.08 -23.38
C VAL A 5 12.50 -17.59 -22.49
N LYS A 6 13.46 -16.70 -22.17
CA LYS A 6 14.47 -16.98 -21.13
C LYS A 6 13.71 -17.30 -19.84
N GLU A 7 13.99 -18.46 -19.27
CA GLU A 7 13.47 -18.83 -17.95
C GLU A 7 13.89 -17.77 -16.91
N GLY A 8 12.94 -17.32 -16.06
CA GLY A 8 13.20 -16.38 -14.99
C GLY A 8 12.34 -15.12 -15.04
N VAL A 9 12.64 -14.20 -14.14
CA VAL A 9 11.90 -12.95 -13.95
C VAL A 9 12.19 -11.96 -15.08
N ARG A 10 11.13 -11.48 -15.72
CA ARG A 10 11.18 -10.46 -16.78
C ARG A 10 10.73 -9.10 -16.27
N ILE A 11 9.71 -9.10 -15.41
CA ILE A 11 9.14 -7.93 -14.80
C ILE A 11 9.28 -8.07 -13.29
N LEU A 12 9.95 -7.12 -12.67
CA LEU A 12 10.04 -6.99 -11.23
C LEU A 12 9.12 -5.87 -10.78
N TYR A 13 8.11 -6.19 -9.97
CA TYR A 13 7.19 -5.22 -9.41
C TYR A 13 7.48 -5.05 -7.93
N ILE A 14 7.87 -3.84 -7.52
CA ILE A 14 8.31 -3.54 -6.15
C ILE A 14 7.26 -2.66 -5.48
N THR A 15 6.75 -3.14 -4.34
CA THR A 15 5.80 -2.39 -3.51
C THR A 15 6.38 -2.10 -2.14
N PRO A 16 6.04 -0.98 -1.50
CA PRO A 16 6.55 -0.66 -0.16
C PRO A 16 5.90 -1.52 0.93
N ALA A 17 4.70 -2.06 0.72
CA ALA A 17 3.97 -2.81 1.73
C ALA A 17 3.53 -4.19 1.25
N LYS A 18 3.60 -5.18 2.14
CA LYS A 18 3.21 -6.57 1.87
C LYS A 18 1.70 -6.73 1.62
N SER A 19 0.90 -5.89 2.24
CA SER A 19 -0.56 -5.88 2.10
C SER A 19 -1.02 -5.57 0.67
N LEU A 20 -0.29 -4.71 -0.04
CA LEU A 20 -0.56 -4.38 -1.44
C LEU A 20 -0.34 -5.57 -2.40
N ASN A 21 0.51 -6.51 -2.01
CA ASN A 21 1.01 -7.53 -2.94
C ASN A 21 -0.06 -8.52 -3.38
N ARG A 22 -1.08 -8.80 -2.56
CA ARG A 22 -2.11 -9.78 -2.90
C ARG A 22 -3.16 -9.26 -3.85
N ASP A 23 -3.68 -8.08 -3.55
CA ASP A 23 -4.66 -7.45 -4.42
C ASP A 23 -4.03 -7.18 -5.79
N LEU A 24 -2.82 -6.65 -5.79
CA LEU A 24 -2.03 -6.47 -7.00
C LEU A 24 -1.79 -7.81 -7.74
N GLU A 25 -1.47 -8.89 -7.02
CA GLU A 25 -1.29 -10.21 -7.60
C GLU A 25 -2.57 -10.68 -8.33
N GLN A 26 -3.73 -10.51 -7.70
CA GLN A 26 -5.00 -10.91 -8.31
C GLN A 26 -5.31 -10.12 -9.58
N ARG A 27 -5.10 -8.81 -9.54
CA ARG A 27 -5.30 -7.93 -10.72
C ARG A 27 -4.32 -8.28 -11.84
N ILE A 28 -3.03 -8.44 -11.54
CA ILE A 28 -2.02 -8.79 -12.53
C ILE A 28 -2.27 -10.19 -13.07
N ARG A 29 -2.70 -11.17 -12.26
CA ARG A 29 -3.02 -12.51 -12.73
C ARG A 29 -4.15 -12.54 -13.75
N LYS A 30 -5.19 -11.71 -13.59
CA LYS A 30 -6.27 -11.59 -14.57
C LYS A 30 -5.73 -11.14 -15.95
N LEU A 31 -4.87 -10.13 -15.95
CA LEU A 31 -4.29 -9.58 -17.18
C LEU A 31 -3.21 -10.50 -17.78
N SER A 32 -2.31 -11.02 -16.95
CA SER A 32 -1.20 -11.85 -17.40
C SER A 32 -1.65 -13.22 -17.90
N GLY A 33 -2.76 -13.75 -17.37
CA GLY A 33 -3.39 -14.98 -17.85
C GLY A 33 -3.77 -14.91 -19.32
N LEU A 34 -4.23 -13.75 -19.80
CA LEU A 34 -4.52 -13.51 -21.23
C LEU A 34 -3.25 -13.55 -22.11
N LEU A 35 -2.10 -13.29 -21.53
CA LEU A 35 -0.80 -13.26 -22.22
C LEU A 35 0.03 -14.53 -21.97
N GLY A 36 -0.48 -15.48 -21.21
CA GLY A 36 0.25 -16.71 -20.85
C GLY A 36 1.45 -16.47 -19.91
N LEU A 37 1.48 -15.33 -19.18
CA LEU A 37 2.57 -15.00 -18.27
C LEU A 37 2.30 -15.50 -16.85
N THR A 38 3.35 -16.03 -16.21
CA THR A 38 3.29 -16.50 -14.83
C THR A 38 3.61 -15.39 -13.84
N VAL A 39 2.79 -15.29 -12.77
CA VAL A 39 2.92 -14.29 -11.71
C VAL A 39 3.12 -14.97 -10.36
N ALA A 40 3.98 -14.42 -9.54
CA ALA A 40 4.10 -14.83 -8.13
C ALA A 40 4.47 -13.64 -7.24
N VAL A 41 4.08 -13.75 -5.97
CA VAL A 41 4.45 -12.82 -4.90
C VAL A 41 5.54 -13.45 -4.04
N ARG A 42 6.55 -12.65 -3.68
CA ARG A 42 7.58 -13.05 -2.74
C ARG A 42 7.92 -11.92 -1.78
N HIS A 43 7.65 -12.15 -0.51
CA HIS A 43 7.98 -11.27 0.61
C HIS A 43 8.24 -12.09 1.88
N GLY A 44 8.43 -11.44 3.03
CA GLY A 44 8.74 -12.10 4.29
C GLY A 44 7.74 -13.19 4.70
N ASP A 45 6.45 -12.98 4.40
CA ASP A 45 5.35 -13.90 4.81
C ASP A 45 5.03 -14.98 3.75
N THR A 46 5.77 -15.05 2.65
CA THR A 46 5.62 -16.13 1.64
C THR A 46 5.97 -17.47 2.28
N THR A 47 5.06 -18.44 2.17
CA THR A 47 5.21 -19.75 2.78
C THR A 47 6.39 -20.56 2.23
N SER A 48 6.88 -21.53 3.00
CA SER A 48 7.98 -22.41 2.56
C SER A 48 7.61 -23.23 1.32
N SER A 49 6.36 -23.65 1.21
CA SER A 49 5.84 -24.39 0.05
C SER A 49 5.82 -23.52 -1.22
N GLU A 50 5.34 -22.28 -1.12
CA GLU A 50 5.37 -21.31 -2.22
C GLU A 50 6.81 -20.98 -2.64
N ARG A 51 7.69 -20.76 -1.67
CA ARG A 51 9.13 -20.52 -1.92
C ARG A 51 9.77 -21.69 -2.67
N SER A 52 9.42 -22.92 -2.30
CA SER A 52 9.93 -24.13 -2.95
C SER A 52 9.38 -24.30 -4.37
N ARG A 53 8.11 -23.98 -4.60
CA ARG A 53 7.50 -23.95 -5.93
C ARG A 53 8.16 -22.90 -6.84
N GLN A 54 8.33 -21.68 -6.36
CA GLN A 54 8.99 -20.60 -7.09
C GLN A 54 10.45 -20.92 -7.41
N ARG A 55 11.12 -21.66 -6.52
CA ARG A 55 12.52 -22.08 -6.75
C ARG A 55 12.64 -23.05 -7.92
N ARG A 56 11.66 -23.93 -8.10
CA ARG A 56 11.62 -24.90 -9.23
C ARG A 56 11.14 -24.25 -10.52
N ASN A 57 10.16 -23.37 -10.43
CA ASN A 57 9.54 -22.68 -11.56
C ASN A 57 9.52 -21.17 -11.27
N PRO A 58 10.58 -20.42 -11.63
CA PRO A 58 10.64 -18.98 -11.43
C PRO A 58 9.53 -18.27 -12.23
N PRO A 59 8.81 -17.30 -11.63
CA PRO A 59 7.77 -16.58 -12.33
C PRO A 59 8.37 -15.57 -13.32
N GLN A 60 7.61 -15.22 -14.35
CA GLN A 60 7.99 -14.17 -15.29
C GLN A 60 7.70 -12.76 -14.73
N ILE A 61 6.66 -12.63 -13.90
CA ILE A 61 6.35 -11.41 -13.16
C ILE A 61 6.52 -11.73 -11.67
N LEU A 62 7.43 -11.04 -11.00
CA LEU A 62 7.67 -11.19 -9.58
C LEU A 62 7.29 -9.91 -8.84
N ILE A 63 6.29 -10.00 -7.96
CA ILE A 63 5.89 -8.94 -7.06
C ILE A 63 6.65 -9.12 -5.75
N THR A 64 7.31 -8.07 -5.27
CA THR A 64 8.20 -8.16 -4.10
C THR A 64 8.31 -6.83 -3.34
N THR A 65 9.07 -6.84 -2.25
CA THR A 65 9.39 -5.64 -1.45
C THR A 65 10.89 -5.28 -1.59
N PRO A 66 11.29 -4.03 -1.25
CA PRO A 66 12.70 -3.63 -1.29
C PRO A 66 13.63 -4.55 -0.50
N GLU A 67 13.19 -5.00 0.68
CA GLU A 67 13.96 -5.90 1.54
C GLU A 67 14.16 -7.27 0.90
N THR A 68 13.11 -7.79 0.27
CA THR A 68 13.18 -9.09 -0.38
C THR A 68 14.05 -9.05 -1.64
N LEU A 69 14.06 -7.93 -2.36
CA LEU A 69 14.99 -7.75 -3.48
C LEU A 69 16.45 -7.95 -3.03
N GLN A 70 16.85 -7.41 -1.87
CA GLN A 70 18.20 -7.62 -1.35
C GLN A 70 18.51 -9.11 -1.11
N ILE A 71 17.54 -9.84 -0.55
CA ILE A 71 17.67 -11.29 -0.34
C ILE A 71 17.81 -12.04 -1.67
N LEU A 72 17.05 -11.65 -2.68
CA LEU A 72 17.13 -12.24 -4.02
C LEU A 72 18.51 -12.00 -4.66
N LEU A 73 19.06 -10.81 -4.52
CA LEU A 73 20.34 -10.42 -5.09
C LEU A 73 21.56 -11.13 -4.45
N VAL A 74 21.45 -11.54 -3.18
CA VAL A 74 22.55 -12.25 -2.50
C VAL A 74 22.43 -13.78 -2.60
N SER A 75 21.27 -14.31 -2.92
CA SER A 75 21.05 -15.75 -3.04
C SER A 75 21.64 -16.31 -4.36
N PRO A 76 22.56 -17.26 -4.33
CA PRO A 76 23.17 -17.80 -5.54
C PRO A 76 22.14 -18.36 -6.55
N ILE A 77 21.08 -19.00 -6.08
CA ILE A 77 20.04 -19.58 -6.92
C ILE A 77 19.10 -18.50 -7.44
N MET A 78 18.57 -17.65 -6.55
CA MET A 78 17.54 -16.67 -6.90
C MET A 78 18.09 -15.50 -7.72
N ARG A 79 19.38 -15.18 -7.54
CA ARG A 79 20.09 -14.20 -8.37
C ARG A 79 20.01 -14.53 -9.86
N ASN A 80 20.07 -15.81 -10.22
CA ASN A 80 19.99 -16.22 -11.61
C ASN A 80 18.62 -15.92 -12.25
N TRP A 81 17.54 -15.90 -11.46
CA TRP A 81 16.22 -15.54 -11.98
C TRP A 81 16.16 -14.10 -12.49
N LEU A 82 16.95 -13.22 -11.86
CA LEU A 82 16.94 -11.78 -12.13
C LEU A 82 17.76 -11.38 -13.35
N ARG A 83 18.55 -12.27 -13.94
CA ARG A 83 19.39 -11.97 -15.12
C ARG A 83 18.59 -11.60 -16.37
N GLY A 84 17.32 -11.91 -16.39
CA GLY A 84 16.42 -11.63 -17.53
C GLY A 84 15.52 -10.42 -17.31
N VAL A 85 15.67 -9.68 -16.20
CA VAL A 85 14.83 -8.53 -15.89
C VAL A 85 15.03 -7.44 -16.93
N GLY A 86 13.93 -7.04 -17.58
CA GLY A 86 13.90 -5.96 -18.56
C GLY A 86 13.04 -4.78 -18.10
N TRP A 87 12.21 -4.98 -17.06
CA TRP A 87 11.34 -3.93 -16.52
C TRP A 87 11.30 -4.02 -15.01
N VAL A 88 11.44 -2.85 -14.36
CA VAL A 88 11.23 -2.70 -12.91
C VAL A 88 10.16 -1.63 -12.69
N ILE A 89 9.08 -2.02 -12.03
CA ILE A 89 8.00 -1.13 -11.63
C ILE A 89 8.14 -0.90 -10.12
N ILE A 90 8.17 0.35 -9.70
CA ILE A 90 8.24 0.77 -8.30
C ILE A 90 6.94 1.48 -7.98
N ASP A 91 6.11 0.84 -7.19
CA ASP A 91 4.82 1.38 -6.79
C ASP A 91 4.92 2.18 -5.51
N GLU A 92 4.03 3.17 -5.35
CA GLU A 92 3.97 4.08 -4.20
C GLU A 92 5.37 4.61 -3.80
N VAL A 93 6.13 5.09 -4.81
CA VAL A 93 7.54 5.49 -4.61
C VAL A 93 7.71 6.54 -3.53
N HIS A 94 6.68 7.38 -3.27
CA HIS A 94 6.70 8.40 -2.22
C HIS A 94 6.93 7.81 -0.82
N GLU A 95 6.45 6.58 -0.55
CA GLU A 95 6.68 5.87 0.72
C GLU A 95 8.16 5.49 0.96
N LEU A 96 8.95 5.53 -0.10
CA LEU A 96 10.37 5.18 -0.05
C LEU A 96 11.27 6.42 0.00
N LEU A 97 10.76 7.60 -0.36
CA LEU A 97 11.52 8.85 -0.39
C LEU A 97 12.02 9.22 1.02
N GLY A 98 13.26 9.68 1.10
CA GLY A 98 13.88 10.09 2.36
C GLY A 98 14.06 8.99 3.41
N SER A 99 13.76 7.73 3.09
CA SER A 99 13.81 6.61 4.01
C SER A 99 15.03 5.70 3.79
N LYS A 100 15.43 4.97 4.84
CA LYS A 100 16.47 3.93 4.70
C LYS A 100 16.10 2.85 3.68
N ARG A 101 14.80 2.56 3.54
CA ARG A 101 14.27 1.58 2.60
C ARG A 101 14.45 2.04 1.14
N GLY A 102 14.26 3.34 0.89
CA GLY A 102 14.50 3.93 -0.42
C GLY A 102 15.97 3.87 -0.81
N ILE A 103 16.87 4.22 0.11
CA ILE A 103 18.33 4.08 -0.12
C ILE A 103 18.69 2.62 -0.42
N GLN A 104 18.15 1.69 0.36
CA GLN A 104 18.36 0.25 0.16
C GLN A 104 17.85 -0.19 -1.22
N LEU A 105 16.69 0.31 -1.66
CA LEU A 105 16.16 0.03 -2.99
C LEU A 105 17.07 0.59 -4.08
N ALA A 106 17.51 1.84 -3.98
CA ALA A 106 18.40 2.47 -4.97
C ALA A 106 19.69 1.66 -5.17
N VAL A 107 20.34 1.25 -4.07
CA VAL A 107 21.53 0.38 -4.13
C VAL A 107 21.16 -0.99 -4.75
N GLY A 108 19.99 -1.55 -4.42
CA GLY A 108 19.51 -2.80 -5.00
C GLY A 108 19.29 -2.71 -6.51
N LEU A 109 18.79 -1.60 -7.00
CA LEU A 109 18.59 -1.36 -8.44
C LEU A 109 19.93 -1.28 -9.20
N GLU A 110 20.94 -0.60 -8.65
CA GLU A 110 22.27 -0.57 -9.28
C GLU A 110 22.92 -1.96 -9.30
N ARG A 111 22.81 -2.74 -8.22
CA ARG A 111 23.27 -4.13 -8.19
C ARG A 111 22.51 -5.02 -9.20
N LEU A 112 21.24 -4.70 -9.46
CA LEU A 112 20.45 -5.39 -10.47
C LEU A 112 20.94 -5.04 -11.88
N VAL A 113 21.37 -3.79 -12.14
CA VAL A 113 21.98 -3.39 -13.41
C VAL A 113 23.26 -4.19 -13.69
N GLU A 114 24.13 -4.34 -12.70
CA GLU A 114 25.33 -5.18 -12.85
C GLU A 114 25.01 -6.64 -13.21
N LEU A 115 23.86 -7.13 -12.76
CA LEU A 115 23.45 -8.51 -12.97
C LEU A 115 22.70 -8.76 -14.27
N ALA A 116 21.76 -7.87 -14.60
CA ALA A 116 20.78 -8.04 -15.70
C ALA A 116 21.11 -7.16 -16.92
N GLY A 117 21.97 -6.16 -16.76
CA GLY A 117 22.15 -5.06 -17.69
C GLY A 117 21.11 -3.95 -17.45
N GLU A 118 21.05 -2.96 -18.33
CA GLU A 118 20.08 -1.89 -18.25
C GLU A 118 18.66 -2.40 -18.48
N PHE A 119 17.72 -1.86 -17.72
CA PHE A 119 16.28 -2.17 -17.78
C PHE A 119 15.45 -0.89 -17.68
N GLN A 120 14.23 -0.94 -18.17
CA GLN A 120 13.30 0.17 -18.02
C GLN A 120 12.82 0.27 -16.57
N ARG A 121 12.90 1.47 -16.00
CA ARG A 121 12.42 1.80 -14.66
C ARG A 121 11.13 2.62 -14.78
N ILE A 122 10.10 2.22 -14.06
CA ILE A 122 8.79 2.87 -14.02
C ILE A 122 8.44 3.09 -12.56
N ALA A 123 8.20 4.32 -12.15
CA ALA A 123 7.76 4.63 -10.80
C ALA A 123 6.34 5.21 -10.84
N LEU A 124 5.52 4.76 -9.89
CA LEU A 124 4.15 5.19 -9.71
C LEU A 124 3.98 5.83 -8.35
N SER A 125 3.23 6.91 -8.29
CA SER A 125 2.86 7.59 -7.05
C SER A 125 1.56 8.36 -7.21
N ALA A 126 0.75 8.37 -6.16
CA ALA A 126 -0.45 9.21 -6.12
C ALA A 126 -0.10 10.67 -5.80
N THR A 127 0.87 10.89 -4.90
CA THR A 127 1.33 12.21 -4.44
C THR A 127 2.84 12.21 -4.33
N ILE A 128 3.51 13.24 -4.83
CA ILE A 128 4.95 13.43 -4.66
C ILE A 128 5.22 14.91 -4.36
N GLY A 129 5.75 15.19 -3.17
CA GLY A 129 6.18 16.53 -2.78
C GLY A 129 7.49 16.96 -3.40
N ASP A 130 8.40 16.01 -3.66
CA ASP A 130 9.74 16.25 -4.22
C ASP A 130 9.99 15.34 -5.42
N LEU A 131 9.75 15.88 -6.61
CA LEU A 131 9.94 15.17 -7.89
C LEU A 131 11.43 14.95 -8.23
N GLU A 132 12.33 15.82 -7.77
CA GLU A 132 13.76 15.68 -8.02
C GLU A 132 14.33 14.52 -7.22
N LEU A 133 13.98 14.45 -5.93
CA LEU A 133 14.37 13.33 -5.08
C LEU A 133 13.81 12.00 -5.60
N ALA A 134 12.54 11.97 -6.03
CA ALA A 134 11.93 10.80 -6.63
C ALA A 134 12.64 10.37 -7.91
N SER A 135 12.95 11.32 -8.80
CA SER A 135 13.67 11.06 -10.04
C SER A 135 15.07 10.51 -9.77
N SER A 136 15.77 11.08 -8.79
CA SER A 136 17.10 10.63 -8.39
C SER A 136 17.09 9.20 -7.83
N LEU A 137 16.11 8.89 -6.99
CA LEU A 137 15.96 7.54 -6.42
C LEU A 137 15.64 6.50 -7.49
N VAL A 138 14.77 6.82 -8.45
CA VAL A 138 14.37 5.92 -9.53
C VAL A 138 15.43 5.79 -10.61
N GLY A 139 15.97 6.91 -11.07
CA GLY A 139 16.98 6.96 -12.11
C GLY A 139 18.30 6.36 -11.67
N GLY A 140 18.73 6.64 -10.45
CA GLY A 140 20.07 6.30 -9.97
C GLY A 140 21.14 7.15 -10.65
N VAL A 141 22.36 6.64 -10.74
CA VAL A 141 23.50 7.40 -11.21
C VAL A 141 23.50 7.55 -12.74
N GLY A 142 23.58 8.80 -13.21
CA GLY A 142 23.81 9.12 -14.62
C GLY A 142 22.64 8.87 -15.57
N ARG A 143 21.42 8.66 -15.04
CA ARG A 143 20.22 8.42 -15.87
C ARG A 143 19.21 9.56 -15.71
N SER A 144 18.59 9.94 -16.82
CA SER A 144 17.47 10.88 -16.83
C SER A 144 16.14 10.14 -16.67
N VAL A 145 15.20 10.74 -15.94
CA VAL A 145 13.85 10.23 -15.75
C VAL A 145 12.86 11.18 -16.40
N ARG A 146 11.97 10.64 -17.23
CA ARG A 146 10.84 11.40 -17.77
C ARG A 146 9.71 11.41 -16.75
N ILE A 147 9.32 12.60 -16.32
CA ILE A 147 8.17 12.78 -15.41
C ILE A 147 6.91 12.95 -16.26
N VAL A 148 5.88 12.16 -15.92
CA VAL A 148 4.53 12.31 -16.47
C VAL A 148 3.63 12.67 -15.31
N ASN A 149 3.17 13.92 -15.28
CA ASN A 149 2.26 14.42 -14.26
C ASN A 149 0.87 14.63 -14.88
N VAL A 150 -0.16 14.02 -14.28
CA VAL A 150 -1.54 14.14 -14.72
C VAL A 150 -2.28 15.03 -13.71
N ASN A 151 -2.31 16.33 -13.99
CA ASN A 151 -2.92 17.34 -13.12
C ASN A 151 -4.43 17.49 -13.27
N ASP A 152 -5.06 16.82 -14.24
CA ASP A 152 -6.45 17.07 -14.63
C ASP A 152 -7.52 16.37 -13.77
N VAL A 153 -7.12 15.61 -12.74
CA VAL A 153 -8.06 14.93 -11.84
C VAL A 153 -7.93 15.49 -10.44
N SER A 154 -8.34 16.73 -10.22
CA SER A 154 -8.49 17.27 -8.87
C SER A 154 -9.70 16.60 -8.21
N ARG A 155 -9.46 15.75 -7.21
CA ARG A 155 -10.53 15.29 -6.32
C ARG A 155 -10.87 16.40 -5.33
N THR A 156 -12.14 16.73 -5.24
CA THR A 156 -12.63 17.61 -4.17
C THR A 156 -12.55 16.86 -2.84
N MET A 157 -11.95 17.49 -1.83
CA MET A 157 -11.92 16.98 -0.46
C MET A 157 -12.70 17.93 0.45
N GLU A 158 -13.61 17.39 1.23
CA GLU A 158 -14.29 18.09 2.32
C GLU A 158 -13.68 17.65 3.63
N LEU A 159 -13.06 18.59 4.35
CA LEU A 159 -12.41 18.34 5.63
C LEU A 159 -13.12 19.08 6.73
N THR A 160 -13.54 18.37 7.78
CA THR A 160 -14.13 18.94 8.99
C THR A 160 -13.21 18.67 10.17
N ILE A 161 -12.90 19.71 10.95
CA ILE A 161 -12.08 19.59 12.16
C ILE A 161 -13.00 19.63 13.38
N HIS A 162 -12.84 18.63 14.24
CA HIS A 162 -13.54 18.51 15.51
C HIS A 162 -12.54 18.69 16.67
N TYR A 163 -12.69 19.77 17.42
CA TYR A 163 -11.83 20.03 18.57
C TYR A 163 -12.34 19.29 19.80
N LEU A 164 -11.51 18.43 20.39
CA LEU A 164 -11.86 17.62 21.57
C LEU A 164 -11.61 18.32 22.91
N GLY A 165 -10.98 19.50 22.89
CA GLY A 165 -10.54 20.15 24.10
C GLY A 165 -9.15 19.74 24.58
N PRO A 166 -8.58 20.42 25.59
CA PRO A 166 -7.22 20.15 26.06
C PRO A 166 -7.08 18.82 26.81
N ASP A 167 -8.15 18.31 27.38
CA ASP A 167 -8.18 17.09 28.20
C ASP A 167 -8.89 15.93 27.48
N GLY A 168 -8.96 15.98 26.14
CA GLY A 168 -9.74 15.04 25.32
C GLY A 168 -9.55 13.58 25.72
N ASP A 169 -10.47 13.08 26.54
CA ASP A 169 -10.56 11.70 26.97
C ASP A 169 -10.98 10.81 25.78
N VAL A 170 -10.45 9.58 25.75
CA VAL A 170 -10.75 8.60 24.68
C VAL A 170 -12.24 8.26 24.68
N ASP A 171 -12.90 8.21 25.83
CA ASP A 171 -14.34 7.96 25.94
C ASP A 171 -15.17 9.09 25.30
N GLU A 172 -14.77 10.34 25.51
CA GLU A 172 -15.41 11.50 24.88
C GLU A 172 -15.16 11.50 23.37
N ALA A 173 -13.92 11.19 22.94
CA ALA A 173 -13.59 11.06 21.54
C ALA A 173 -14.43 9.97 20.88
N ALA A 174 -14.58 8.80 21.52
CA ALA A 174 -15.40 7.69 20.99
C ALA A 174 -16.87 8.09 20.85
N ARG A 175 -17.44 8.80 21.81
CA ARG A 175 -18.83 9.32 21.70
C ARG A 175 -19.00 10.27 20.52
N ARG A 176 -18.15 11.27 20.40
CA ARG A 176 -18.23 12.26 19.31
C ARG A 176 -17.93 11.64 17.93
N ILE A 177 -17.01 10.69 17.86
CA ILE A 177 -16.76 9.90 16.65
C ILE A 177 -18.00 9.09 16.28
N SER A 178 -18.69 8.50 17.27
CA SER A 178 -19.91 7.73 17.02
C SER A 178 -21.04 8.58 16.42
N GLU A 179 -21.16 9.84 16.84
CA GLU A 179 -22.12 10.78 16.26
C GLU A 179 -21.84 11.04 14.79
N VAL A 180 -20.57 11.24 14.44
CA VAL A 180 -20.15 11.41 13.04
C VAL A 180 -20.39 10.14 12.23
N VAL A 181 -20.03 8.96 12.75
CA VAL A 181 -20.22 7.66 12.09
C VAL A 181 -21.70 7.38 11.80
N ASN A 182 -22.58 7.73 12.73
CA ASN A 182 -24.04 7.54 12.56
C ASN A 182 -24.63 8.40 11.44
N GLY A 183 -23.94 9.45 11.01
CA GLY A 183 -24.31 10.27 9.86
C GLY A 183 -24.05 9.62 8.51
N TYR A 184 -23.36 8.48 8.48
CA TYR A 184 -23.01 7.73 7.26
C TYR A 184 -23.77 6.39 7.24
N SER A 185 -24.14 5.93 6.04
CA SER A 185 -24.79 4.61 5.86
C SER A 185 -23.77 3.50 5.61
N GLY A 186 -22.71 3.80 4.91
CA GLY A 186 -21.65 2.87 4.54
C GLY A 186 -20.52 2.77 5.57
N SER A 187 -19.44 2.11 5.19
CA SER A 187 -18.27 1.89 6.02
C SER A 187 -17.42 3.14 6.20
N VAL A 188 -16.88 3.33 7.39
CA VAL A 188 -16.01 4.44 7.77
C VAL A 188 -14.63 3.91 8.18
N LEU A 189 -13.56 4.51 7.68
CA LEU A 189 -12.21 4.24 8.16
C LEU A 189 -11.80 5.27 9.21
N LEU A 190 -11.34 4.80 10.36
CA LEU A 190 -10.81 5.63 11.42
C LEU A 190 -9.31 5.36 11.59
N PHE A 191 -8.49 6.37 11.32
CA PHE A 191 -7.04 6.27 11.43
C PHE A 191 -6.52 6.80 12.75
N THR A 192 -5.63 6.03 13.37
CA THR A 192 -4.85 6.42 14.54
C THR A 192 -3.35 6.32 14.25
N ASN A 193 -2.52 6.90 15.13
CA ASN A 193 -1.07 6.89 14.92
C ASN A 193 -0.36 5.67 15.52
N THR A 194 -0.97 4.98 16.48
CA THR A 194 -0.37 3.83 17.18
C THR A 194 -1.35 2.68 17.28
N ARG A 195 -0.80 1.47 17.42
CA ARG A 195 -1.59 0.25 17.62
C ARG A 195 -2.38 0.28 18.92
N ASP A 196 -1.74 0.73 19.98
CA ASP A 196 -2.36 0.80 21.31
C ASP A 196 -3.59 1.73 21.27
N MET A 197 -3.47 2.87 20.56
CA MET A 197 -4.59 3.78 20.39
C MET A 197 -5.69 3.17 19.50
N ALA A 198 -5.32 2.39 18.48
CA ALA A 198 -6.30 1.70 17.64
C ALA A 198 -7.10 0.67 18.44
N GLU A 199 -6.43 -0.10 19.30
CA GLU A 199 -7.09 -1.08 20.19
C GLU A 199 -7.96 -0.38 21.23
N LEU A 200 -7.44 0.65 21.88
CA LEU A 200 -8.16 1.40 22.92
C LEU A 200 -9.42 2.06 22.35
N LEU A 201 -9.29 2.85 21.30
CA LEU A 201 -10.40 3.53 20.68
C LEU A 201 -11.40 2.55 20.03
N GLY A 202 -10.88 1.45 19.46
CA GLY A 202 -11.71 0.37 18.95
C GLY A 202 -12.54 -0.32 20.03
N ALA A 203 -11.95 -0.53 21.22
CA ALA A 203 -12.67 -1.10 22.37
C ALA A 203 -13.78 -0.17 22.87
N GLU A 204 -13.51 1.14 22.95
CA GLU A 204 -14.54 2.11 23.36
C GLU A 204 -15.68 2.23 22.33
N LEU A 205 -15.33 2.29 21.04
CA LEU A 205 -16.34 2.33 19.96
C LEU A 205 -17.21 1.08 19.91
N LYS A 206 -16.67 -0.12 20.19
CA LYS A 206 -17.45 -1.38 20.26
C LYS A 206 -18.54 -1.38 21.34
N LYS A 207 -18.43 -0.53 22.34
CA LYS A 207 -19.49 -0.37 23.38
C LYS A 207 -20.67 0.44 22.86
N ILE A 208 -20.50 1.20 21.77
CA ILE A 208 -21.45 2.22 21.30
C ILE A 208 -21.97 1.89 19.89
N ILE A 209 -21.16 1.29 19.05
CA ILE A 209 -21.46 1.02 17.64
C ILE A 209 -21.27 -0.47 17.34
N ASP A 210 -22.24 -1.10 16.68
CA ASP A 210 -22.10 -2.43 16.13
C ASP A 210 -21.24 -2.44 14.85
N GLY A 211 -20.53 -3.53 14.59
CA GLY A 211 -19.72 -3.68 13.38
C GLY A 211 -18.40 -2.89 13.40
N VAL A 212 -17.80 -2.67 14.59
CA VAL A 212 -16.48 -2.07 14.73
C VAL A 212 -15.41 -3.15 14.72
N GLU A 213 -14.40 -2.98 13.87
CA GLU A 213 -13.21 -3.84 13.82
C GLU A 213 -11.92 -3.02 13.96
N VAL A 214 -10.86 -3.68 14.45
CA VAL A 214 -9.52 -3.08 14.56
C VAL A 214 -8.60 -3.73 13.53
N TYR A 215 -7.77 -2.90 12.87
CA TYR A 215 -6.84 -3.38 11.84
C TYR A 215 -5.46 -2.76 11.97
N HIS A 216 -4.45 -3.60 12.20
CA HIS A 216 -3.04 -3.15 12.20
C HIS A 216 -2.09 -4.31 11.85
N GLY A 217 -0.84 -3.98 11.54
CA GLY A 217 0.16 -4.94 11.05
C GLY A 217 0.57 -6.06 12.01
N SER A 218 0.19 -6.00 13.31
CA SER A 218 0.46 -7.06 14.29
C SER A 218 -0.64 -8.11 14.38
N LEU A 219 -1.79 -7.91 13.76
CA LEU A 219 -2.84 -8.92 13.68
C LEU A 219 -2.36 -10.13 12.87
N SER A 220 -2.93 -11.30 13.20
CA SER A 220 -2.72 -12.50 12.39
C SER A 220 -3.20 -12.26 10.95
N ARG A 221 -2.69 -13.05 10.03
CA ARG A 221 -3.07 -12.98 8.63
C ARG A 221 -4.56 -13.20 8.44
N GLU A 222 -5.08 -14.23 9.09
CA GLU A 222 -6.48 -14.66 9.01
C GLU A 222 -7.40 -13.54 9.49
N ARG A 223 -7.03 -12.87 10.59
CA ARG A 223 -7.82 -11.75 11.12
C ARG A 223 -7.83 -10.55 10.17
N ARG A 224 -6.69 -10.23 9.57
CA ARG A 224 -6.64 -9.14 8.59
C ARG A 224 -7.50 -9.42 7.37
N GLU A 225 -7.42 -10.65 6.84
CA GLU A 225 -8.24 -11.09 5.69
C GLU A 225 -9.74 -11.03 6.00
N ALA A 226 -10.15 -11.43 7.20
CA ALA A 226 -11.55 -11.35 7.62
C ALA A 226 -12.07 -9.91 7.69
N VAL A 227 -11.27 -8.96 8.22
CA VAL A 227 -11.66 -7.54 8.27
C VAL A 227 -11.72 -6.94 6.86
N GLU A 228 -10.75 -7.25 6.00
CA GLU A 228 -10.73 -6.80 4.59
C GLU A 228 -11.94 -7.33 3.81
N GLU A 229 -12.34 -8.58 4.04
CA GLU A 229 -13.51 -9.18 3.43
C GLU A 229 -14.80 -8.55 3.96
N GLY A 230 -14.91 -8.37 5.28
CA GLY A 230 -16.06 -7.70 5.89
C GLY A 230 -16.25 -6.26 5.39
N LEU A 231 -15.16 -5.52 5.16
CA LEU A 231 -15.25 -4.20 4.54
C LEU A 231 -15.76 -4.25 3.09
N ARG A 232 -15.25 -5.17 2.28
CA ARG A 232 -15.70 -5.34 0.88
C ARG A 232 -17.16 -5.73 0.77
N ASN A 233 -17.63 -6.52 1.70
CA ASN A 233 -19.04 -6.99 1.75
C ASN A 233 -19.98 -5.94 2.37
N GLY A 234 -19.46 -4.90 3.04
CA GLY A 234 -20.25 -3.93 3.78
C GLY A 234 -20.73 -4.41 5.14
N ASP A 235 -20.18 -5.52 5.66
CA ASP A 235 -20.53 -6.10 6.96
C ASP A 235 -19.89 -5.35 8.14
N VAL A 236 -18.85 -4.55 7.87
CA VAL A 236 -18.12 -3.77 8.87
C VAL A 236 -18.47 -2.29 8.74
N LYS A 237 -18.95 -1.70 9.84
CA LYS A 237 -19.35 -0.29 9.91
C LYS A 237 -18.16 0.64 10.10
N VAL A 238 -17.25 0.30 11.00
CA VAL A 238 -16.06 1.08 11.30
C VAL A 238 -14.83 0.19 11.38
N VAL A 239 -13.75 0.59 10.71
CA VAL A 239 -12.45 -0.02 10.95
C VAL A 239 -11.51 1.02 11.56
N VAL A 240 -11.07 0.73 12.78
CA VAL A 240 -10.03 1.52 13.47
C VAL A 240 -8.67 0.99 13.06
N SER A 241 -7.90 1.79 12.33
CA SER A 241 -6.64 1.33 11.73
C SER A 241 -5.47 2.26 12.03
N THR A 242 -4.28 1.71 11.89
CA THR A 242 -3.04 2.49 11.76
C THR A 242 -2.74 2.74 10.27
N SER A 243 -1.50 3.09 9.92
CA SER A 243 -1.08 3.25 8.52
C SER A 243 -1.25 1.99 7.63
N SER A 244 -1.67 0.85 8.20
CA SER A 244 -1.78 -0.41 7.46
C SER A 244 -2.86 -0.42 6.37
N LEU A 245 -3.91 0.42 6.47
CA LEU A 245 -4.94 0.63 5.45
C LEU A 245 -4.78 1.96 4.68
N GLU A 246 -3.69 2.68 4.92
CA GLU A 246 -3.36 3.93 4.23
C GLU A 246 -3.04 3.68 2.74
N LEU A 247 -2.42 2.56 2.44
CA LEU A 247 -1.98 2.18 1.09
C LEU A 247 -3.03 1.33 0.36
N GLY A 248 -3.05 1.44 -0.96
CA GLY A 248 -3.95 0.93 -2.01
C GLY A 248 -4.52 -0.48 -1.96
N ILE A 249 -4.91 -0.98 -0.79
CA ILE A 249 -5.69 -2.22 -0.68
C ILE A 249 -7.11 -1.92 -1.16
N ASP A 250 -7.66 -2.79 -1.99
CA ASP A 250 -9.08 -2.75 -2.37
C ASP A 250 -9.92 -3.29 -1.20
N ILE A 251 -10.49 -2.36 -0.44
CA ILE A 251 -11.30 -2.62 0.75
C ILE A 251 -12.78 -2.28 0.53
N GLY A 252 -13.19 -2.12 -0.72
CA GLY A 252 -14.57 -1.74 -1.05
C GLY A 252 -14.83 -0.24 -0.92
N SER A 253 -16.11 0.12 -0.90
CA SER A 253 -16.54 1.52 -0.83
C SER A 253 -16.46 2.06 0.59
N ILE A 254 -15.66 3.11 0.78
CA ILE A 254 -15.53 3.84 2.04
C ILE A 254 -16.24 5.19 1.88
N GLU A 255 -17.21 5.46 2.76
CA GLU A 255 -18.02 6.67 2.66
C GLU A 255 -17.33 7.89 3.29
N ALA A 256 -16.63 7.69 4.40
CA ALA A 256 -15.86 8.75 5.05
C ALA A 256 -14.59 8.22 5.74
N VAL A 257 -13.65 9.12 5.95
CA VAL A 257 -12.44 8.85 6.71
C VAL A 257 -12.38 9.75 7.93
N ILE A 258 -12.08 9.17 9.08
CA ILE A 258 -11.83 9.89 10.31
C ILE A 258 -10.34 9.77 10.66
N GLN A 259 -9.71 10.88 10.98
CA GLN A 259 -8.37 10.96 11.52
C GLN A 259 -8.44 11.34 12.99
N TYR A 260 -8.01 10.45 13.88
CA TYR A 260 -7.85 10.75 15.29
C TYR A 260 -6.43 11.24 15.57
N MET A 261 -6.30 12.44 16.14
CA MET A 261 -5.06 13.20 16.33
C MET A 261 -4.35 13.58 15.03
N SER A 262 -3.32 14.41 15.11
CA SER A 262 -2.56 14.86 13.94
C SER A 262 -1.96 13.69 13.13
N PRO A 263 -2.13 13.63 11.80
CA PRO A 263 -1.47 12.63 10.96
C PRO A 263 0.04 12.86 10.82
N LYS A 264 0.58 13.92 11.43
CA LYS A 264 1.97 14.40 11.39
C LYS A 264 2.45 14.92 10.04
N GLN A 265 1.85 14.51 8.94
CA GLN A 265 2.20 14.90 7.56
C GLN A 265 0.91 15.15 6.77
N SER A 266 0.87 16.23 5.99
CA SER A 266 -0.27 16.56 5.13
C SER A 266 -0.52 15.51 4.06
N ASP A 267 0.54 14.96 3.47
CA ASP A 267 0.44 13.92 2.44
C ASP A 267 -0.27 12.67 2.94
N ARG A 268 -0.02 12.28 4.20
CA ARG A 268 -0.74 11.17 4.83
C ARG A 268 -2.23 11.47 5.01
N LEU A 269 -2.57 12.68 5.39
CA LEU A 269 -3.97 13.07 5.50
C LEU A 269 -4.68 12.96 4.15
N ILE A 270 -4.06 13.48 3.10
CA ILE A 270 -4.58 13.41 1.73
C ILE A 270 -4.78 11.96 1.28
N GLN A 271 -3.80 11.09 1.54
CA GLN A 271 -3.89 9.67 1.20
C GLN A 271 -4.98 8.95 1.98
N ARG A 272 -5.09 9.21 3.30
CA ARG A 272 -6.13 8.64 4.16
C ARG A 272 -7.51 9.07 3.72
N VAL A 273 -7.74 10.37 3.59
CA VAL A 273 -9.03 10.92 3.16
C VAL A 273 -9.36 10.48 1.74
N GLY A 274 -8.37 10.37 0.86
CA GLY A 274 -8.50 9.83 -0.48
C GLY A 274 -8.97 8.37 -0.55
N ARG A 275 -9.07 7.65 0.58
CA ARG A 275 -9.74 6.34 0.66
C ARG A 275 -11.25 6.42 0.57
N SER A 276 -11.85 7.57 0.86
CA SER A 276 -13.27 7.81 0.65
C SER A 276 -13.55 8.37 -0.75
N GLY A 277 -14.79 8.28 -1.21
CA GLY A 277 -15.24 8.90 -2.47
C GLY A 277 -14.59 8.30 -3.72
N HIS A 278 -14.40 6.98 -3.78
CA HIS A 278 -13.76 6.28 -4.91
C HIS A 278 -14.55 6.32 -6.23
N GLU A 279 -15.77 6.83 -6.23
CA GLU A 279 -16.56 7.00 -7.45
C GLU A 279 -16.02 8.14 -8.31
N VAL A 280 -16.15 8.01 -9.63
CA VAL A 280 -15.74 9.06 -10.58
C VAL A 280 -16.56 10.34 -10.33
N GLY A 281 -15.90 11.42 -9.94
CA GLY A 281 -16.54 12.67 -9.53
C GLY A 281 -16.99 12.70 -8.06
N GLY A 282 -16.69 11.66 -7.28
CA GLY A 282 -16.98 11.62 -5.85
C GLY A 282 -16.16 12.62 -5.04
N VAL A 283 -16.76 13.13 -3.97
CA VAL A 283 -16.11 14.00 -2.99
C VAL A 283 -15.52 13.14 -1.87
N ALA A 284 -14.24 13.30 -1.61
CA ALA A 284 -13.57 12.64 -0.49
C ALA A 284 -13.91 13.36 0.82
N LYS A 285 -14.53 12.64 1.78
CA LYS A 285 -14.96 13.20 3.07
C LYS A 285 -14.02 12.79 4.18
N GLY A 286 -13.49 13.79 4.89
CA GLY A 286 -12.57 13.60 6.00
C GLY A 286 -12.96 14.37 7.25
N HIS A 287 -12.84 13.72 8.40
CA HIS A 287 -13.03 14.33 9.71
C HIS A 287 -11.75 14.20 10.53
N ILE A 288 -11.31 15.28 11.15
CA ILE A 288 -10.11 15.32 11.97
C ILE A 288 -10.54 15.61 13.40
N PHE A 289 -10.23 14.70 14.31
CA PHE A 289 -10.45 14.88 15.76
C PHE A 289 -9.13 15.23 16.42
N ALA A 290 -9.00 16.45 16.96
CA ALA A 290 -7.77 17.02 17.54
C ALA A 290 -8.03 17.79 18.83
#